data_0694ea0552269f8170a4b02968bdd1da
#
_entry.id   0694ea0552269f8170a4b02968bdd1da
#
_cell.length_a   1.000
_cell.length_b   1.000
_cell.length_c   1.000
_cell.angle_alpha   90.00
_cell.angle_beta   90.00
_cell.angle_gamma   90.00
#
_symmetry.space_group_name_H-M   'P 1'
#
loop_
_entity.id
_entity.type
_entity.pdbx_description
1 polymer ?
#
loop_
_entity_poly.entity_id
_entity_poly.type
_entity_poly.pdbx_seq_one_letter_code
_entity_poly.pdbx_strand_id
1 'polypeptide(L)' 'MIFVYRYDRMRGAEVLQALRAIPEVIQCDVMSGEFDLMLRVGAASPERVHKVWKQISALPGVENTVTSFVLSSVV' A
#
# COMPACT_ATOMS: atom_id res chain seq x y z
N MET A 1 -0.51 4.76 6.58
CA MET A 1 -1.29 3.92 5.63
C MET A 1 -1.00 4.32 4.19
N ILE A 2 -0.98 3.37 3.30
CA ILE A 2 -0.78 3.64 1.88
C ILE A 2 -2.03 3.18 1.14
N PHE A 3 -2.62 4.10 0.38
CA PHE A 3 -3.77 3.82 -0.46
C PHE A 3 -3.30 3.65 -1.90
N VAL A 4 -3.78 2.60 -2.54
CA VAL A 4 -3.42 2.29 -3.93
C VAL A 4 -4.65 2.50 -4.81
N TYR A 5 -4.48 3.32 -5.86
CA TYR A 5 -5.51 3.57 -6.84
C TYR A 5 -5.35 2.65 -8.04
N ARG A 6 -6.46 2.22 -8.57
CA ARG A 6 -6.57 1.69 -9.94
C ARG A 6 -5.45 0.73 -10.33
N TYR A 7 -5.16 -0.24 -9.50
CA TYR A 7 -4.26 -1.27 -9.93
C TYR A 7 -4.89 -2.06 -11.09
N ASP A 8 -4.06 -2.55 -11.99
CA ASP A 8 -4.53 -3.36 -13.10
C ASP A 8 -5.08 -4.68 -12.58
N ARG A 9 -6.39 -4.87 -12.71
CA ARG A 9 -7.07 -6.07 -12.21
C ARG A 9 -6.64 -7.35 -12.94
N MET A 10 -6.11 -7.23 -14.15
CA MET A 10 -5.53 -8.36 -14.85
C MET A 10 -4.25 -8.85 -14.19
N ARG A 11 -3.60 -7.97 -13.42
CA ARG A 11 -2.40 -8.29 -12.65
C ARG A 11 -2.64 -8.26 -11.15
N GLY A 12 -3.89 -8.32 -10.74
CA GLY A 12 -4.25 -8.22 -9.33
C GLY A 12 -3.56 -9.25 -8.44
N ALA A 13 -3.49 -10.50 -8.89
CA ALA A 13 -2.82 -11.55 -8.13
C ALA A 13 -1.33 -11.30 -7.97
N GLU A 14 -0.66 -10.78 -9.00
CA GLU A 14 0.75 -10.44 -8.95
C GLU A 14 1.02 -9.30 -7.99
N VAL A 15 0.18 -8.26 -8.02
CA VAL A 15 0.28 -7.11 -7.12
C VAL A 15 0.11 -7.56 -5.68
N LEU A 16 -0.93 -8.33 -5.38
CA LEU A 16 -1.20 -8.82 -4.02
C LEU A 16 -0.08 -9.71 -3.52
N GLN A 17 0.47 -10.57 -4.37
CA GLN A 17 1.58 -11.43 -3.98
C GLN A 17 2.84 -10.62 -3.68
N ALA A 18 3.14 -9.61 -4.50
CA ALA A 18 4.27 -8.73 -4.29
C ALA A 18 4.14 -7.94 -2.98
N LEU A 19 2.93 -7.46 -2.67
CA LEU A 19 2.67 -6.74 -1.42
C LEU A 19 2.84 -7.63 -0.20
N ARG A 20 2.42 -8.88 -0.28
CA ARG A 20 2.61 -9.85 0.80
C ARG A 20 4.08 -10.14 1.09
N ALA A 21 4.94 -9.98 0.09
CA ALA A 21 6.37 -10.21 0.24
C ALA A 21 7.11 -9.06 0.92
N ILE A 22 6.46 -7.91 1.11
CA ILE A 22 7.06 -6.76 1.79
C ILE A 22 6.85 -6.91 3.30
N PRO A 23 7.93 -7.09 4.10
CA PRO A 23 7.77 -7.36 5.54
C PRO A 23 7.07 -6.24 6.31
N GLU A 24 7.22 -4.99 5.88
CA GLU A 24 6.64 -3.84 6.54
C GLU A 24 5.13 -3.71 6.32
N VAL A 25 4.58 -4.42 5.33
CA VAL A 25 3.13 -4.43 5.09
C VAL A 25 2.49 -5.41 6.06
N ILE A 26 1.76 -4.89 7.04
CA ILE A 26 1.13 -5.70 8.07
C ILE A 26 -0.33 -6.02 7.77
N GLN A 27 -0.96 -5.25 6.90
CA GLN A 27 -2.35 -5.48 6.49
C GLN A 27 -2.57 -4.93 5.10
N CYS A 28 -3.33 -5.66 4.29
CA CYS A 28 -3.73 -5.23 2.95
C CYS A 28 -5.20 -5.56 2.77
N ASP A 29 -6.01 -4.54 2.52
CA ASP A 29 -7.44 -4.71 2.30
C ASP A 29 -7.81 -4.30 0.89
N VAL A 30 -8.63 -5.12 0.24
CA VAL A 30 -9.23 -4.77 -1.04
C VAL A 30 -10.47 -3.93 -0.75
N MET A 31 -10.52 -2.74 -1.31
CA MET A 31 -11.54 -1.74 -1.01
C MET A 31 -12.53 -1.58 -2.16
N SER A 32 -13.78 -1.31 -1.81
CA SER A 32 -14.73 -0.73 -2.75
C SER A 32 -14.65 0.79 -2.62
N GLY A 33 -15.00 1.52 -3.68
CA GLY A 33 -14.99 2.98 -3.65
C GLY A 33 -13.81 3.57 -4.42
N GLU A 34 -13.31 4.69 -3.93
CA GLU A 34 -12.29 5.46 -4.66
C GLU A 34 -10.93 4.76 -4.72
N PHE A 35 -10.53 4.11 -3.64
CA PHE A 35 -9.25 3.41 -3.57
C PHE A 35 -9.47 1.92 -3.81
N ASP A 36 -8.57 1.30 -4.56
CA ASP A 36 -8.63 -0.14 -4.81
C ASP A 36 -8.07 -0.96 -3.66
N LEU A 37 -6.98 -0.51 -3.06
CA LEU A 37 -6.32 -1.19 -1.95
C LEU A 37 -5.97 -0.19 -0.85
N MET A 38 -6.04 -0.66 0.39
CA MET A 38 -5.51 0.06 1.54
C MET A 38 -4.47 -0.82 2.22
N LEU A 39 -3.28 -0.27 2.43
CA LEU A 39 -2.19 -0.97 3.08
C LEU A 39 -1.87 -0.32 4.41
N ARG A 40 -1.74 -1.14 5.44
CA ARG A 40 -1.18 -0.69 6.71
C ARG A 40 0.28 -1.10 6.75
N VAL A 41 1.14 -0.12 6.93
CA VAL A 41 2.59 -0.32 6.96
C VAL A 41 3.10 -0.03 8.35
N GLY A 42 3.78 -1.01 8.96
CA GLY A 42 4.48 -0.84 10.22
C GLY A 42 5.96 -0.68 9.92
N ALA A 43 6.49 0.51 10.12
CA ALA A 43 7.89 0.79 9.87
C ALA A 43 8.48 1.59 11.03
N ALA A 44 9.77 1.35 11.32
CA ALA A 44 10.45 1.96 12.45
C ALA A 44 10.83 3.42 12.22
N SER A 45 10.85 3.87 10.97
CA SER A 45 11.29 5.23 10.64
C SER A 45 10.60 5.73 9.37
N PRO A 46 10.53 7.07 9.18
CA PRO A 46 10.03 7.65 7.93
C PRO A 46 10.81 7.21 6.70
N GLU A 47 12.11 6.96 6.85
CA GLU A 47 12.96 6.50 5.76
C GLU A 47 12.53 5.12 5.27
N ARG A 48 12.17 4.22 6.17
CA ARG A 48 11.66 2.89 5.80
C ARG A 48 10.30 2.99 5.12
N VAL A 49 9.42 3.87 5.60
CA VAL A 49 8.13 4.13 4.95
C VAL A 49 8.34 4.61 3.53
N HIS A 50 9.31 5.51 3.31
CA HIS A 50 9.62 6.01 1.98
C HIS A 50 10.12 4.90 1.04
N LYS A 51 10.98 4.01 1.54
CA LYS A 51 11.45 2.87 0.77
C LYS A 51 10.31 1.93 0.39
N VAL A 52 9.42 1.63 1.32
CA VAL A 52 8.24 0.81 1.07
C VAL A 52 7.35 1.46 0.02
N TRP A 53 7.10 2.77 0.14
CA TRP A 53 6.32 3.52 -0.83
C TRP A 53 6.92 3.43 -2.23
N LYS A 54 8.23 3.64 -2.36
CA LYS A 54 8.90 3.52 -3.65
C LYS A 54 8.75 2.12 -4.25
N GLN A 55 8.88 1.12 -3.43
CA GLN A 55 8.75 -0.28 -3.85
C GLN A 55 7.35 -0.57 -4.37
N ILE A 56 6.32 -0.11 -3.65
CA ILE A 56 4.93 -0.28 -4.03
C ILE A 56 4.63 0.48 -5.32
N SER A 57 5.07 1.72 -5.41
CA SER A 57 4.81 2.58 -6.58
C SER A 57 5.46 2.05 -7.85
N ALA A 58 6.52 1.26 -7.73
CA ALA A 58 7.21 0.67 -8.87
C ALA A 58 6.60 -0.65 -9.34
N LEU A 59 5.63 -1.21 -8.60
CA LEU A 59 5.03 -2.49 -8.98
C LEU A 59 4.20 -2.33 -10.24
N PRO A 60 4.32 -3.29 -11.19
CA PRO A 60 3.45 -3.31 -12.36
C PRO A 60 1.99 -3.44 -11.93
N GLY A 61 1.11 -2.64 -12.52
CA GLY A 61 -0.31 -2.64 -12.21
C GLY A 61 -0.72 -1.61 -11.17
N VAL A 62 0.22 -0.96 -10.50
CA VAL A 62 -0.05 0.15 -9.58
C VAL A 62 0.07 1.46 -10.36
N GLU A 63 -1.04 2.21 -10.47
CA GLU A 63 -1.02 3.48 -11.21
C GLU A 63 -0.65 4.65 -10.31
N ASN A 64 -1.18 4.68 -9.10
CA ASN A 64 -0.94 5.80 -8.19
C ASN A 64 -1.09 5.35 -6.74
N THR A 65 -0.41 6.06 -5.84
CA THR A 65 -0.49 5.79 -4.41
C THR A 65 -0.64 7.10 -3.64
N VAL A 66 -1.30 7.01 -2.48
CA VAL A 66 -1.38 8.12 -1.52
C VAL A 66 -0.95 7.57 -0.17
N THR A 67 0.01 8.23 0.46
CA THR A 67 0.50 7.86 1.78
C THR A 67 -0.07 8.81 2.81
N SER A 68 -0.66 8.26 3.87
CA SER A 68 -1.21 9.03 4.98
C SER A 68 -0.66 8.49 6.30
N PHE A 69 -0.42 9.40 7.24
CA PHE A 69 0.01 9.05 8.58
C PHE A 69 -1.10 9.32 9.57
N VAL A 70 -1.27 8.43 10.53
CA VAL A 70 -2.19 8.68 11.63
C VAL A 70 -1.54 9.66 12.59
N LEU A 71 -2.14 10.83 12.75
CA LEU A 71 -1.61 11.85 13.66
C LEU A 71 -2.05 11.63 15.10
N SER A 72 -3.28 11.15 15.29
CA SER A 72 -3.79 10.79 16.61
C SER A 72 -4.95 9.81 16.45
N SER A 73 -5.19 9.02 17.49
CA SER A 73 -6.35 8.14 17.57
C SER A 73 -7.29 8.65 18.65
N VAL A 74 -8.54 8.88 18.29
CA VAL A 74 -9.52 9.49 19.21
C VAL A 74 -10.52 8.48 19.78
N VAL A 75 -10.46 7.26 19.29
CA VAL A 75 -11.31 6.16 19.78
C VAL A 75 -10.44 4.93 20.02
#